data_953f27b749b9dccb6196278d2a399b3a
#
_entry.id   953f27b749b9dccb6196278d2a399b3a
#
_cell.length_a   1.000
_cell.length_b   1.000
_cell.length_c   1.000
_cell.angle_alpha   90.00
_cell.angle_beta   90.00
_cell.angle_gamma   90.00
#
_symmetry.space_group_name_H-M   'P 1'
#
loop_
_entity.id
_entity.type
_entity.pdbx_description
1 polymer ?
#
loop_
_entity_poly.entity_id
_entity_poly.type
_entity_poly.pdbx_seq_one_letter_code
_entity_poly.pdbx_strand_id
1 'polypeptide(L)'
;LSVHVAGNWGKAELGGEDKQLSIAYPSLMKEIFIEIKRNNTLENFEVVMECTHHGPLLTKKPSMFVEIGSSEKEWSIPEAGKIIASSVMNALSKKITKTKAVFGIGGLHTTPILTKAVEKSEFALAHVCPKYNLENLDEKMIKQVFERSCEKVEFALLDWKGMGKEKTRIIELLEKLNIEYKRTDKM
;
A
#
# COMPACT_ATOMS: atom_id res chain seq x y z
N LEU A 1 6.21 11.61 -5.10
CA LEU A 1 6.00 10.46 -5.98
C LEU A 1 5.50 9.29 -5.14
N SER A 2 4.48 8.58 -5.58
CA SER A 2 3.90 7.51 -4.76
C SER A 2 3.48 6.28 -5.56
N VAL A 3 3.27 5.18 -4.82
CA VAL A 3 2.69 3.95 -5.33
C VAL A 3 1.63 3.46 -4.37
N HIS A 4 0.51 2.94 -4.87
CA HIS A 4 -0.53 2.31 -4.05
C HIS A 4 -1.46 1.39 -4.85
N VAL A 5 -2.24 0.60 -4.14
CA VAL A 5 -3.31 -0.22 -4.72
C VAL A 5 -4.65 0.48 -4.55
N ALA A 6 -5.50 0.45 -5.57
CA ALA A 6 -6.85 0.99 -5.50
C ALA A 6 -7.80 0.13 -4.65
N GLY A 7 -8.77 0.78 -4.00
CA GLY A 7 -9.82 0.12 -3.24
C GLY A 7 -10.42 1.00 -2.17
N ASN A 8 -11.62 0.69 -1.74
CA ASN A 8 -12.36 1.45 -0.74
C ASN A 8 -12.60 0.61 0.51
N TRP A 9 -12.14 1.10 1.67
CA TRP A 9 -12.38 0.49 2.97
C TRP A 9 -13.81 0.73 3.48
N GLY A 10 -14.41 1.85 3.08
CA GLY A 10 -15.76 2.26 3.39
C GLY A 10 -16.53 2.62 2.12
N LYS A 11 -17.11 3.82 2.10
CA LYS A 11 -17.84 4.38 0.97
C LYS A 11 -16.93 4.71 -0.21
N ALA A 12 -17.38 4.45 -1.42
CA ALA A 12 -16.67 4.75 -2.67
C ALA A 12 -16.94 6.18 -3.15
N GLU A 13 -16.33 7.16 -2.52
CA GLU A 13 -16.53 8.58 -2.84
C GLU A 13 -15.78 9.04 -4.10
N LEU A 14 -14.68 8.35 -4.42
CA LEU A 14 -13.80 8.65 -5.56
C LEU A 14 -13.68 7.43 -6.50
N GLY A 15 -14.83 6.88 -6.91
CA GLY A 15 -14.89 5.74 -7.82
C GLY A 15 -14.64 4.39 -7.14
N GLY A 16 -14.86 3.31 -7.91
CA GLY A 16 -14.84 1.95 -7.39
C GLY A 16 -16.19 1.53 -6.79
N GLU A 17 -16.16 0.64 -5.81
CA GLU A 17 -17.33 0.13 -5.09
C GLU A 17 -17.11 0.18 -3.58
N ASP A 18 -18.19 0.33 -2.81
CA ASP A 18 -18.17 0.36 -1.35
C ASP A 18 -17.56 -0.93 -0.80
N LYS A 19 -16.60 -0.80 0.12
CA LYS A 19 -15.94 -1.94 0.78
C LYS A 19 -15.42 -2.99 -0.20
N GLN A 20 -14.77 -2.56 -1.28
CA GLN A 20 -14.14 -3.43 -2.26
C GLN A 20 -12.70 -3.03 -2.53
N LEU A 21 -11.82 -4.02 -2.60
CA LEU A 21 -10.40 -3.85 -2.88
C LEU A 21 -10.05 -4.40 -4.27
N SER A 22 -9.19 -3.74 -5.02
CA SER A 22 -8.59 -4.26 -6.24
C SER A 22 -7.55 -5.36 -5.93
N ILE A 23 -7.07 -6.08 -6.93
CA ILE A 23 -6.03 -7.09 -6.71
C ILE A 23 -4.66 -6.41 -6.62
N ALA A 24 -3.96 -6.62 -5.51
CA ALA A 24 -2.60 -6.13 -5.29
C ALA A 24 -1.53 -7.03 -5.95
N TYR A 25 -0.41 -6.41 -6.37
CA TYR A 25 0.84 -7.12 -6.71
C TYR A 25 1.99 -6.56 -5.84
N PRO A 26 2.13 -7.08 -4.61
CA PRO A 26 3.03 -6.52 -3.60
C PRO A 26 4.50 -6.42 -4.05
N SER A 27 5.08 -7.52 -4.55
CA SER A 27 6.49 -7.54 -4.94
C SER A 27 6.81 -6.57 -6.08
N LEU A 28 5.92 -6.46 -7.08
CA LEU A 28 6.09 -5.50 -8.17
C LEU A 28 5.95 -4.06 -7.68
N MET A 29 4.98 -3.79 -6.81
CA MET A 29 4.76 -2.45 -6.25
C MET A 29 5.98 -2.00 -5.44
N LYS A 30 6.56 -2.90 -4.64
CA LYS A 30 7.81 -2.63 -3.93
C LYS A 30 8.98 -2.35 -4.88
N GLU A 31 9.14 -3.15 -5.94
CA GLU A 31 10.22 -2.96 -6.92
C GLU A 31 10.10 -1.58 -7.60
N ILE A 32 8.89 -1.20 -8.02
CA ILE A 32 8.65 0.13 -8.61
C ILE A 32 8.96 1.23 -7.61
N PHE A 33 8.52 1.11 -6.36
CA PHE A 33 8.85 2.07 -5.30
C PHE A 33 10.36 2.24 -5.11
N ILE A 34 11.12 1.14 -5.07
CA ILE A 34 12.59 1.18 -4.92
C ILE A 34 13.25 1.81 -6.15
N GLU A 35 12.77 1.49 -7.37
CA GLU A 35 13.29 2.13 -8.59
C GLU A 35 12.99 3.63 -8.63
N ILE A 36 11.78 4.07 -8.25
CA ILE A 36 11.46 5.50 -8.15
C ILE A 36 12.39 6.17 -7.15
N LYS A 37 12.59 5.57 -5.99
CA LYS A 37 13.47 6.12 -4.95
C LYS A 37 14.93 6.23 -5.40
N ARG A 38 15.42 5.26 -6.18
CA ARG A 38 16.76 5.25 -6.75
C ARG A 38 16.94 6.32 -7.83
N ASN A 39 15.91 6.51 -8.66
CA ASN A 39 15.95 7.41 -9.82
C ASN A 39 15.52 8.84 -9.48
N ASN A 40 14.95 9.08 -8.30
CA ASN A 40 14.48 10.40 -7.92
C ASN A 40 15.65 11.36 -7.67
N THR A 41 15.79 12.35 -8.54
CA THR A 41 16.78 13.43 -8.48
C THR A 41 16.16 14.77 -8.04
N LEU A 42 14.85 14.79 -7.79
CA LEU A 42 14.10 16.00 -7.45
C LEU A 42 14.04 16.16 -5.92
N GLU A 43 14.79 17.11 -5.37
CA GLU A 43 14.92 17.33 -3.92
C GLU A 43 13.57 17.62 -3.21
N ASN A 44 12.63 18.24 -3.92
CA ASN A 44 11.30 18.59 -3.38
C ASN A 44 10.26 17.48 -3.51
N PHE A 45 10.63 16.29 -4.02
CA PHE A 45 9.74 15.15 -4.17
C PHE A 45 10.11 14.04 -3.20
N GLU A 46 9.28 13.83 -2.20
CA GLU A 46 9.34 12.65 -1.36
C GLU A 46 8.84 11.42 -2.14
N VAL A 47 9.41 10.25 -1.87
CA VAL A 47 8.95 8.98 -2.47
C VAL A 47 8.33 8.14 -1.37
N VAL A 48 7.04 7.84 -1.48
CA VAL A 48 6.26 7.18 -0.44
C VAL A 48 5.38 6.05 -1.00
N MET A 49 4.97 5.15 -0.13
CA MET A 49 3.84 4.26 -0.41
C MET A 49 2.60 4.85 0.26
N GLU A 50 1.47 4.85 -0.45
CA GLU A 50 0.20 5.31 0.09
C GLU A 50 -0.68 4.16 0.56
N CYS A 51 -1.67 4.48 1.40
CA CYS A 51 -2.69 3.53 1.78
C CYS A 51 -3.54 3.11 0.58
N THR A 52 -4.26 2.00 0.70
CA THR A 52 -5.24 1.60 -0.31
C THR A 52 -6.43 2.56 -0.25
N HIS A 53 -6.74 3.21 -1.36
CA HIS A 53 -7.82 4.19 -1.47
C HIS A 53 -8.31 4.35 -2.91
N HIS A 54 -9.42 5.00 -3.09
CA HIS A 54 -10.17 5.31 -4.33
C HIS A 54 -10.30 4.16 -5.36
N GLY A 55 -11.09 4.40 -6.43
CA GLY A 55 -11.23 3.51 -7.58
C GLY A 55 -10.15 3.72 -8.64
N PRO A 56 -10.23 2.98 -9.74
CA PRO A 56 -11.30 2.02 -10.07
C PRO A 56 -11.17 0.67 -9.33
N LEU A 57 -12.24 -0.12 -9.30
CA LEU A 57 -12.18 -1.50 -8.82
C LEU A 57 -11.75 -2.46 -9.94
N LEU A 58 -10.61 -3.12 -9.77
CA LEU A 58 -10.08 -4.11 -10.71
C LEU A 58 -9.91 -5.47 -10.01
N THR A 59 -10.75 -6.43 -10.42
CA THR A 59 -10.86 -7.73 -9.75
C THR A 59 -10.43 -8.92 -10.61
N LYS A 60 -9.99 -8.68 -11.85
CA LYS A 60 -9.55 -9.73 -12.78
C LYS A 60 -8.04 -9.80 -12.93
N LYS A 61 -7.37 -8.68 -12.76
CA LYS A 61 -5.90 -8.56 -12.88
C LYS A 61 -5.38 -7.65 -11.78
N PRO A 62 -4.14 -7.89 -11.32
CA PRO A 62 -3.50 -6.97 -10.38
C PRO A 62 -3.34 -5.57 -10.99
N SER A 63 -3.46 -4.57 -10.15
CA SER A 63 -3.32 -3.18 -10.55
C SER A 63 -2.70 -2.34 -9.43
N MET A 64 -2.08 -1.26 -9.82
CA MET A 64 -1.56 -0.25 -8.91
C MET A 64 -1.54 1.11 -9.59
N PHE A 65 -1.53 2.14 -8.79
CA PHE A 65 -1.23 3.50 -9.21
C PHE A 65 0.24 3.82 -8.96
N VAL A 66 0.79 4.62 -9.86
CA VAL A 66 2.10 5.26 -9.72
C VAL A 66 1.87 6.73 -10.03
N GLU A 67 2.03 7.59 -9.02
CA GLU A 67 1.51 8.94 -9.07
C GLU A 67 2.55 10.03 -8.88
N ILE A 68 2.26 11.19 -9.48
CA ILE A 68 2.95 12.44 -9.22
C ILE A 68 1.97 13.34 -8.48
N GLY A 69 2.18 13.60 -7.20
CA GLY A 69 1.37 14.51 -6.41
C GLY A 69 2.16 15.81 -6.12
N SER A 70 1.49 16.83 -5.58
CA SER A 70 0.09 16.76 -5.17
C SER A 70 -0.81 17.72 -5.96
N SER A 71 -0.26 18.60 -6.78
CA SER A 71 -1.02 19.59 -7.53
C SER A 71 -0.57 19.71 -8.99
N GLU A 72 -1.27 20.52 -9.77
CA GLU A 72 -0.93 20.78 -11.16
C GLU A 72 0.52 21.26 -11.35
N LYS A 73 1.04 21.98 -10.37
CA LYS A 73 2.41 22.44 -10.37
C LYS A 73 3.40 21.26 -10.38
N GLU A 74 3.14 20.24 -9.59
CA GLU A 74 4.01 19.09 -9.45
C GLU A 74 3.84 18.10 -10.61
N TRP A 75 2.61 17.73 -11.00
CA TRP A 75 2.42 16.75 -12.08
C TRP A 75 2.73 17.30 -13.47
N SER A 76 2.87 18.64 -13.61
CA SER A 76 3.32 19.27 -14.86
C SER A 76 4.83 19.24 -15.04
N ILE A 77 5.61 18.74 -14.09
CA ILE A 77 7.07 18.68 -14.17
C ILE A 77 7.50 17.50 -15.05
N PRO A 78 8.06 17.74 -16.25
CA PRO A 78 8.42 16.65 -17.17
C PRO A 78 9.43 15.67 -16.59
N GLU A 79 10.33 16.13 -15.74
CA GLU A 79 11.34 15.29 -15.11
C GLU A 79 10.71 14.28 -14.13
N ALA A 80 9.67 14.68 -13.37
CA ALA A 80 8.93 13.75 -12.52
C ALA A 80 8.26 12.64 -13.35
N GLY A 81 7.69 12.99 -14.51
CA GLY A 81 7.15 12.02 -15.46
C GLY A 81 8.19 11.05 -15.99
N LYS A 82 9.39 11.53 -16.34
CA LYS A 82 10.50 10.68 -16.80
C LYS A 82 10.97 9.72 -15.70
N ILE A 83 11.10 10.21 -14.45
CA ILE A 83 11.49 9.39 -13.31
C ILE A 83 10.51 8.24 -13.14
N ILE A 84 9.20 8.51 -13.12
CA ILE A 84 8.17 7.47 -13.01
C ILE A 84 8.24 6.49 -14.19
N ALA A 85 8.22 7.00 -15.43
CA ALA A 85 8.21 6.15 -16.61
C ALA A 85 9.44 5.24 -16.68
N SER A 86 10.64 5.77 -16.45
CA SER A 86 11.87 4.98 -16.44
C SER A 86 11.89 3.96 -15.30
N SER A 87 11.42 4.33 -14.11
CA SER A 87 11.37 3.43 -12.96
C SER A 87 10.42 2.26 -13.17
N VAL A 88 9.23 2.51 -13.73
CA VAL A 88 8.27 1.47 -14.09
C VAL A 88 8.85 0.54 -15.15
N MET A 89 9.43 1.09 -16.22
CA MET A 89 10.06 0.30 -17.28
C MET A 89 11.23 -0.53 -16.76
N ASN A 90 12.07 0.02 -15.91
CA ASN A 90 13.18 -0.70 -15.29
C ASN A 90 12.67 -1.85 -14.41
N ALA A 91 11.67 -1.62 -13.57
CA ALA A 91 11.07 -2.68 -12.76
C ALA A 91 10.48 -3.81 -13.61
N LEU A 92 9.74 -3.48 -14.65
CA LEU A 92 9.10 -4.46 -15.56
C LEU A 92 10.10 -5.22 -16.43
N SER A 93 11.29 -4.67 -16.70
CA SER A 93 12.33 -5.36 -17.49
C SER A 93 13.09 -6.43 -16.71
N LYS A 94 12.92 -6.47 -15.39
CA LYS A 94 13.59 -7.42 -14.51
C LYS A 94 12.67 -8.58 -14.12
N LYS A 95 13.30 -9.70 -13.72
CA LYS A 95 12.58 -10.76 -13.03
C LYS A 95 12.22 -10.25 -11.63
N ILE A 96 10.94 -10.13 -11.34
CA ILE A 96 10.47 -9.70 -10.02
C ILE A 96 10.87 -10.73 -8.96
N THR A 97 11.63 -10.29 -7.98
CA THR A 97 11.96 -11.11 -6.81
C THR A 97 10.78 -11.13 -5.87
N LYS A 98 10.24 -12.31 -5.60
CA LYS A 98 9.15 -12.46 -4.63
C LYS A 98 9.62 -12.05 -3.24
N THR A 99 8.83 -11.21 -2.61
CA THR A 99 8.99 -10.75 -1.23
C THR A 99 7.89 -11.33 -0.36
N LYS A 100 7.96 -11.15 0.94
CA LYS A 100 6.87 -11.52 1.85
C LYS A 100 5.78 -10.47 1.80
N ALA A 101 4.65 -10.79 1.19
CA ALA A 101 3.51 -9.88 1.14
C ALA A 101 2.87 -9.74 2.53
N VAL A 102 2.56 -8.51 2.94
CA VAL A 102 1.99 -8.20 4.26
C VAL A 102 0.83 -7.22 4.14
N PHE A 103 -0.09 -7.29 5.10
CA PHE A 103 -1.20 -6.36 5.24
C PHE A 103 -0.82 -5.21 6.17
N GLY A 104 -0.72 -3.99 5.68
CA GLY A 104 -0.44 -2.79 6.49
C GLY A 104 -1.69 -2.29 7.22
N ILE A 105 -1.57 -2.00 8.52
CA ILE A 105 -2.68 -1.50 9.35
C ILE A 105 -2.24 -0.28 10.15
N GLY A 106 -2.98 0.81 10.01
CA GLY A 106 -2.75 2.07 10.72
C GLY A 106 -1.95 3.08 9.92
N GLY A 107 -1.63 4.19 10.55
CA GLY A 107 -0.85 5.26 9.96
C GLY A 107 -1.66 6.30 9.19
N LEU A 108 -0.93 7.17 8.53
CA LEU A 108 -1.47 8.27 7.72
C LEU A 108 -1.74 7.80 6.28
N HIS A 109 -2.19 8.72 5.44
CA HIS A 109 -2.41 8.47 4.01
C HIS A 109 -1.11 8.01 3.30
N THR A 110 -0.02 8.71 3.48
CA THR A 110 1.31 8.41 2.90
C THR A 110 2.10 7.33 3.66
N THR A 111 1.51 6.71 4.66
CA THR A 111 2.03 5.55 5.41
C THR A 111 3.54 5.58 5.75
N PRO A 112 4.11 6.65 6.31
CA PRO A 112 5.56 6.81 6.41
C PRO A 112 6.25 5.71 7.25
N ILE A 113 5.59 5.23 8.30
CA ILE A 113 6.13 4.16 9.15
C ILE A 113 6.16 2.82 8.42
N LEU A 114 5.08 2.48 7.71
CA LEU A 114 5.00 1.26 6.92
C LEU A 114 5.93 1.31 5.71
N THR A 115 6.01 2.46 5.02
CA THR A 115 6.97 2.69 3.93
C THR A 115 8.40 2.42 4.38
N LYS A 116 8.82 2.99 5.52
CA LYS A 116 10.16 2.78 6.08
C LYS A 116 10.42 1.32 6.48
N ALA A 117 9.41 0.64 7.02
CA ALA A 117 9.52 -0.77 7.38
C ALA A 117 9.71 -1.66 6.14
N VAL A 118 8.94 -1.42 5.07
CA VAL A 118 9.06 -2.14 3.80
C VAL A 118 10.40 -1.88 3.12
N GLU A 119 10.86 -0.64 3.10
CA GLU A 119 12.14 -0.26 2.49
C GLU A 119 13.32 -1.04 3.06
N LYS A 120 13.32 -1.29 4.38
CA LYS A 120 14.43 -1.88 5.13
C LYS A 120 14.31 -3.39 5.35
N SER A 121 13.29 -4.03 4.81
CA SER A 121 12.99 -5.44 5.05
C SER A 121 12.73 -6.22 3.77
N GLU A 122 12.50 -7.52 3.90
CA GLU A 122 12.03 -8.42 2.84
C GLU A 122 10.50 -8.33 2.61
N PHE A 123 9.79 -7.41 3.27
CA PHE A 123 8.34 -7.27 3.18
C PHE A 123 7.91 -6.41 2.01
N ALA A 124 6.71 -6.69 1.48
CA ALA A 124 6.01 -5.85 0.51
C ALA A 124 4.55 -5.66 0.94
N LEU A 125 4.04 -4.44 0.87
CA LEU A 125 2.65 -4.14 1.22
C LEU A 125 1.71 -4.65 0.14
N ALA A 126 0.70 -5.45 0.52
CA ALA A 126 -0.41 -5.81 -0.35
C ALA A 126 -1.45 -4.67 -0.34
N HIS A 127 -2.12 -4.51 0.78
CA HIS A 127 -3.05 -3.42 1.05
C HIS A 127 -2.66 -2.71 2.33
N VAL A 128 -3.06 -1.46 2.46
CA VAL A 128 -2.91 -0.69 3.70
C VAL A 128 -4.23 -0.06 4.09
N CYS A 129 -4.73 -0.40 5.29
CA CYS A 129 -5.87 0.27 5.89
C CYS A 129 -5.39 1.41 6.80
N PRO A 130 -5.58 2.68 6.41
CA PRO A 130 -5.09 3.81 7.18
C PRO A 130 -5.94 4.05 8.43
N LYS A 131 -5.41 4.80 9.39
CA LYS A 131 -6.05 5.09 10.68
C LYS A 131 -7.49 5.57 10.56
N TYR A 132 -7.76 6.45 9.62
CA TYR A 132 -9.09 7.07 9.43
C TYR A 132 -10.12 6.12 8.82
N ASN A 133 -9.71 4.94 8.37
CA ASN A 133 -10.59 3.89 7.85
C ASN A 133 -10.65 2.64 8.75
N LEU A 134 -9.95 2.62 9.89
CA LEU A 134 -9.92 1.44 10.75
C LEU A 134 -11.31 1.05 11.28
N GLU A 135 -12.19 1.99 11.52
CA GLU A 135 -13.58 1.72 11.93
C GLU A 135 -14.35 0.85 10.91
N ASN A 136 -14.00 0.96 9.62
CA ASN A 136 -14.58 0.17 8.52
C ASN A 136 -13.94 -1.20 8.36
N LEU A 137 -12.79 -1.45 9.04
CA LEU A 137 -12.07 -2.71 8.94
C LEU A 137 -12.75 -3.77 9.79
N ASP A 138 -13.53 -4.61 9.13
CA ASP A 138 -14.23 -5.76 9.68
C ASP A 138 -13.63 -7.09 9.16
N GLU A 139 -14.16 -8.21 9.62
CA GLU A 139 -13.71 -9.56 9.19
C GLU A 139 -13.78 -9.77 7.68
N LYS A 140 -14.83 -9.23 7.04
CA LYS A 140 -15.04 -9.34 5.59
C LYS A 140 -13.95 -8.58 4.83
N MET A 141 -13.63 -7.38 5.27
CA MET A 141 -12.56 -6.57 4.67
C MET A 141 -11.18 -7.20 4.88
N ILE A 142 -10.92 -7.74 6.07
CA ILE A 142 -9.65 -8.44 6.34
C ILE A 142 -9.52 -9.66 5.42
N LYS A 143 -10.54 -10.52 5.31
CA LYS A 143 -10.53 -11.67 4.39
C LYS A 143 -10.27 -11.24 2.95
N GLN A 144 -10.90 -10.16 2.53
CA GLN A 144 -10.72 -9.61 1.18
C GLN A 144 -9.26 -9.21 0.91
N VAL A 145 -8.52 -8.68 1.89
CA VAL A 145 -7.08 -8.38 1.74
C VAL A 145 -6.28 -9.62 1.34
N PHE A 146 -6.56 -10.76 1.97
CA PHE A 146 -5.86 -12.02 1.68
C PHE A 146 -6.28 -12.63 0.35
N GLU A 147 -7.52 -12.43 -0.07
CA GLU A 147 -8.07 -12.90 -1.35
C GLU A 147 -7.70 -11.99 -2.54
N ARG A 148 -7.55 -10.69 -2.29
CA ARG A 148 -7.26 -9.66 -3.31
C ARG A 148 -5.77 -9.30 -3.39
N SER A 149 -4.94 -10.34 -3.34
CA SER A 149 -3.51 -10.23 -3.63
C SER A 149 -3.11 -11.39 -4.53
N CYS A 150 -2.31 -11.13 -5.57
CA CYS A 150 -1.77 -12.18 -6.43
C CYS A 150 -0.62 -12.96 -5.76
N GLU A 151 -0.18 -12.50 -4.59
CA GLU A 151 0.82 -13.14 -3.75
C GLU A 151 0.21 -13.43 -2.38
N LYS A 152 0.60 -14.56 -1.76
CA LYS A 152 0.10 -14.92 -0.44
C LYS A 152 0.50 -13.86 0.58
N VAL A 153 -0.49 -13.21 1.20
CA VAL A 153 -0.28 -12.32 2.34
C VAL A 153 0.02 -13.18 3.57
N GLU A 154 1.16 -12.95 4.23
CA GLU A 154 1.65 -13.83 5.30
C GLU A 154 1.16 -13.40 6.68
N PHE A 155 1.13 -12.09 6.96
CA PHE A 155 0.74 -11.55 8.26
C PHE A 155 0.32 -10.08 8.14
N ALA A 156 -0.21 -9.52 9.22
CA ALA A 156 -0.51 -8.11 9.34
C ALA A 156 0.69 -7.33 9.93
N LEU A 157 1.08 -6.22 9.30
CA LEU A 157 2.12 -5.31 9.76
C LEU A 157 1.48 -4.05 10.35
N LEU A 158 1.66 -3.84 11.66
CA LEU A 158 0.95 -2.81 12.40
C LEU A 158 1.81 -1.56 12.62
N ASP A 159 1.37 -0.41 12.12
CA ASP A 159 1.81 0.86 12.67
C ASP A 159 1.15 1.04 14.04
N TRP A 160 1.84 0.54 15.08
CA TRP A 160 1.28 0.42 16.43
C TRP A 160 0.77 1.74 17.00
N LYS A 161 1.49 2.82 16.79
CA LYS A 161 1.06 4.16 17.25
C LYS A 161 -0.03 4.72 16.34
N GLY A 162 0.06 4.43 15.05
CA GLY A 162 -0.88 4.88 14.03
C GLY A 162 -2.28 4.24 14.09
N MET A 163 -2.51 3.19 14.92
CA MET A 163 -3.86 2.62 15.08
C MET A 163 -4.76 3.38 16.06
N GLY A 164 -4.18 4.20 16.96
CA GLY A 164 -4.95 4.99 17.92
C GLY A 164 -5.87 4.16 18.82
N LYS A 165 -7.13 4.55 18.94
CA LYS A 165 -8.15 3.90 19.77
C LYS A 165 -8.63 2.54 19.25
N GLU A 166 -8.47 2.26 17.96
CA GLU A 166 -8.91 1.02 17.31
C GLU A 166 -8.03 -0.20 17.64
N LYS A 167 -6.94 0.00 18.33
CA LYS A 167 -5.90 -0.99 18.56
C LYS A 167 -6.43 -2.30 19.15
N THR A 168 -7.18 -2.24 20.23
CA THR A 168 -7.72 -3.43 20.92
C THR A 168 -8.64 -4.20 19.99
N ARG A 169 -9.60 -3.53 19.36
CA ARG A 169 -10.56 -4.14 18.43
C ARG A 169 -9.87 -4.82 17.24
N ILE A 170 -8.84 -4.17 16.66
CA ILE A 170 -8.10 -4.74 15.53
C ILE A 170 -7.33 -5.99 15.94
N ILE A 171 -6.71 -5.99 17.11
CA ILE A 171 -6.00 -7.17 17.64
C ILE A 171 -6.99 -8.33 17.82
N GLU A 172 -8.12 -8.11 18.48
CA GLU A 172 -9.17 -9.12 18.69
C GLU A 172 -9.67 -9.69 17.35
N LEU A 173 -9.83 -8.85 16.31
CA LEU A 173 -10.21 -9.30 14.97
C LEU A 173 -9.13 -10.19 14.33
N LEU A 174 -7.87 -9.82 14.42
CA LEU A 174 -6.77 -10.60 13.86
C LEU A 174 -6.64 -11.95 14.57
N GLU A 175 -6.72 -11.97 15.90
CA GLU A 175 -6.68 -13.18 16.72
C GLU A 175 -7.87 -14.11 16.40
N LYS A 176 -9.09 -13.57 16.31
CA LYS A 176 -10.29 -14.32 15.90
C LYS A 176 -10.14 -14.99 14.53
N LEU A 177 -9.44 -14.33 13.60
CA LEU A 177 -9.19 -14.84 12.25
C LEU A 177 -7.91 -15.71 12.15
N ASN A 178 -7.21 -15.96 13.25
CA ASN A 178 -5.92 -16.63 13.31
C ASN A 178 -4.88 -16.01 12.36
N ILE A 179 -4.85 -14.68 12.29
CA ILE A 179 -3.89 -13.92 11.48
C ILE A 179 -2.75 -13.46 12.38
N GLU A 180 -1.54 -13.90 12.06
CA GLU A 180 -0.33 -13.40 12.72
C GLU A 180 -0.14 -11.91 12.46
N TYR A 181 0.47 -11.21 13.42
CA TYR A 181 0.82 -9.81 13.25
C TYR A 181 2.19 -9.45 13.83
N LYS A 182 2.82 -8.45 13.24
CA LYS A 182 4.07 -7.86 13.73
C LYS A 182 3.89 -6.36 13.91
N ARG A 183 4.61 -5.81 14.87
CA ARG A 183 4.58 -4.38 15.17
C ARG A 183 5.83 -3.71 14.61
N THR A 184 5.65 -2.58 13.89
CA THR A 184 6.76 -1.80 13.32
C THR A 184 7.71 -1.23 14.36
N ASP A 185 7.23 -0.97 15.58
CA ASP A 185 8.05 -0.44 16.68
C ASP A 185 8.87 -1.51 17.43
N LYS A 186 8.76 -2.78 17.02
CA LYS A 186 9.52 -3.92 17.55
C LYS A 186 10.40 -4.62 16.51
N MET A 187 10.58 -3.98 15.35
CA MET A 187 11.40 -4.48 14.25
C MET A 187 12.77 -3.80 14.21
#